data_1fd4071b0fef99d143b0c109f94b9f29
#
_entry.id   1fd4071b0fef99d143b0c109f94b9f29
#
_cell.length_a   1.000
_cell.length_b   1.000
_cell.length_c   1.000
_cell.angle_alpha   90.00
_cell.angle_beta   90.00
_cell.angle_gamma   90.00
#
_symmetry.space_group_name_H-M   'P 1'
#
loop_
_entity.id
_entity.type
_entity.pdbx_description
1 polymer ?
#
loop_
_entity_poly.entity_id
_entity_poly.type
_entity_poly.pdbx_seq_one_letter_code
_entity_poly.pdbx_strand_id
1 'polypeptide(L)'
;MICGIDIGSTGAVALLDDHGELLDVRDMPCLNDGPAGRRAVNPRLLADVFLDFSVRDPLHWKGRTAFVEHVATRPGEGVVSAFAFGRSRGVVEGVLGTLLIPYTLITPKVWKGIIGIPPGKEGAKEAARSLAIRRWPDKAQLFRRVLDHNRAEAALIGFAGLRMTERAKEPA
;
A
#
# COMPACT_ATOMS: atom_id res chain seq x y z
N MET A 1 13.01 3.63 6.52
CA MET A 1 11.89 2.67 6.36
C MET A 1 10.80 3.22 5.46
N ILE A 2 10.24 2.36 4.63
CA ILE A 2 9.23 2.71 3.62
C ILE A 2 7.96 1.91 3.87
N CYS A 3 6.82 2.59 3.94
CA CYS A 3 5.51 1.94 3.96
C CYS A 3 4.85 2.10 2.58
N GLY A 4 4.36 1.01 2.01
CA GLY A 4 3.52 1.04 0.81
C GLY A 4 2.08 0.72 1.16
N ILE A 5 1.13 1.49 0.64
CA ILE A 5 -0.29 1.37 1.03
C ILE A 5 -1.17 1.32 -0.22
N ASP A 6 -1.83 0.19 -0.40
CA ASP A 6 -2.96 0.03 -1.31
C ASP A 6 -4.25 0.31 -0.53
N ILE A 7 -4.98 1.38 -0.91
CA ILE A 7 -6.18 1.84 -0.19
C ILE A 7 -7.39 0.99 -0.56
N GLY A 8 -8.19 0.68 0.43
CA GLY A 8 -9.49 0.04 0.26
C GLY A 8 -9.75 -1.04 1.31
N SER A 9 -10.99 -1.54 1.38
CA SER A 9 -11.35 -2.59 2.34
C SER A 9 -10.73 -3.95 2.02
N THR A 10 -10.17 -4.12 0.85
CA THR A 10 -9.39 -5.29 0.41
C THR A 10 -7.92 -4.97 0.23
N GLY A 11 -7.51 -3.72 0.46
CA GLY A 11 -6.14 -3.26 0.33
C GLY A 11 -5.17 -3.90 1.32
N ALA A 12 -3.96 -3.35 1.37
CA ALA A 12 -2.91 -3.84 2.26
C ALA A 12 -1.92 -2.73 2.64
N VAL A 13 -1.15 -2.99 3.69
CA VAL A 13 -0.02 -2.17 4.14
C VAL A 13 1.23 -3.02 4.15
N ALA A 14 2.27 -2.57 3.46
CA ALA A 14 3.57 -3.22 3.39
C ALA A 14 4.64 -2.37 4.08
N LEU A 15 5.60 -3.03 4.70
CA LEU A 15 6.77 -2.42 5.31
C LEU A 15 8.03 -2.92 4.62
N LEU A 16 8.86 -2.00 4.14
CA LEU A 16 10.15 -2.27 3.53
C LEU A 16 11.27 -1.55 4.30
N ASP A 17 12.46 -2.11 4.26
CA ASP A 17 13.65 -1.41 4.71
C ASP A 17 14.13 -0.36 3.69
N ASP A 18 15.24 0.32 4.00
CA ASP A 18 15.83 1.36 3.15
C ASP A 18 16.56 0.79 1.92
N HIS A 19 16.68 -0.53 1.81
CA HIS A 19 17.23 -1.26 0.65
C HIS A 19 16.13 -1.87 -0.22
N GLY A 20 14.86 -1.73 0.18
CA GLY A 20 13.70 -2.24 -0.54
C GLY A 20 13.42 -3.72 -0.28
N GLU A 21 13.97 -4.30 0.80
CA GLU A 21 13.60 -5.64 1.23
C GLU A 21 12.29 -5.62 2.01
N LEU A 22 11.40 -6.56 1.71
CA LEU A 22 10.09 -6.66 2.34
C LEU A 22 10.23 -7.25 3.74
N LEU A 23 9.92 -6.45 4.75
CA LEU A 23 9.94 -6.86 6.16
C LEU A 23 8.61 -7.50 6.58
N ASP A 24 7.48 -6.88 6.20
CA ASP A 24 6.13 -7.39 6.52
C ASP A 24 5.10 -6.86 5.52
N VAL A 25 3.98 -7.57 5.39
CA VAL A 25 2.79 -7.09 4.68
C VAL A 25 1.53 -7.60 5.37
N ARG A 26 0.55 -6.72 5.55
CA ARG A 26 -0.71 -7.03 6.21
C ARG A 26 -1.89 -6.55 5.38
N ASP A 27 -2.96 -7.34 5.39
CA ASP A 27 -4.23 -6.92 4.81
C ASP A 27 -4.74 -5.67 5.53
N MET A 28 -5.42 -4.78 4.81
CA MET A 28 -6.04 -3.60 5.40
C MET A 28 -7.02 -3.99 6.50
N PRO A 29 -6.81 -3.51 7.74
CA PRO A 29 -7.65 -3.90 8.85
C PRO A 29 -9.03 -3.24 8.75
N CYS A 30 -10.06 -4.07 8.63
CA CYS A 30 -11.43 -3.63 8.44
C CYS A 30 -12.37 -4.32 9.42
N LEU A 31 -13.44 -3.59 9.78
CA LEU A 31 -14.59 -4.13 10.50
C LEU A 31 -15.84 -4.09 9.63
N ASN A 32 -16.85 -4.86 10.02
CA ASN A 32 -18.16 -4.81 9.37
C ASN A 32 -18.78 -3.41 9.55
N ASP A 33 -19.31 -2.87 8.47
CA ASP A 33 -19.89 -1.54 8.39
C ASP A 33 -21.25 -1.59 7.67
N GLY A 34 -22.27 -1.99 8.40
CA GLY A 34 -23.63 -2.10 7.89
C GLY A 34 -24.01 -3.47 7.32
N PRO A 35 -25.17 -3.55 6.66
CA PRO A 35 -25.71 -4.80 6.12
C PRO A 35 -24.90 -5.33 4.92
N ALA A 36 -25.17 -6.59 4.57
CA ALA A 36 -24.63 -7.24 3.36
C ALA A 36 -23.10 -7.37 3.29
N GLY A 37 -22.44 -7.57 4.43
CA GLY A 37 -21.00 -7.85 4.45
C GLY A 37 -20.11 -6.66 4.05
N ARG A 38 -20.64 -5.43 4.07
CA ARG A 38 -19.84 -4.23 3.84
C ARG A 38 -18.76 -4.12 4.91
N ARG A 39 -17.58 -3.73 4.50
CA ARG A 39 -16.42 -3.54 5.37
C ARG A 39 -15.88 -2.14 5.23
N ALA A 40 -15.41 -1.57 6.33
CA ALA A 40 -14.73 -0.28 6.34
C ALA A 40 -13.39 -0.40 7.04
N VAL A 41 -12.41 0.37 6.58
CA VAL A 41 -11.10 0.49 7.24
C VAL A 41 -11.31 1.01 8.65
N ASN A 42 -10.74 0.30 9.63
CA ASN A 42 -10.80 0.70 11.03
C ASN A 42 -9.56 1.51 11.39
N PRO A 43 -9.71 2.80 11.80
CA PRO A 43 -8.58 3.67 12.09
C PRO A 43 -7.73 3.18 13.27
N ARG A 44 -8.36 2.60 14.31
CA ARG A 44 -7.64 2.10 15.47
C ARG A 44 -6.78 0.90 15.11
N LEU A 45 -7.36 -0.07 14.42
CA LEU A 45 -6.61 -1.27 14.01
C LEU A 45 -5.51 -0.92 12.99
N LEU A 46 -5.73 0.09 12.13
CA LEU A 46 -4.69 0.57 11.23
C LEU A 46 -3.54 1.24 12.00
N ALA A 47 -3.86 2.04 13.01
CA ALA A 47 -2.82 2.61 13.88
C ALA A 47 -2.02 1.50 14.59
N ASP A 48 -2.70 0.45 15.09
CA ASP A 48 -2.03 -0.69 15.72
C ASP A 48 -1.05 -1.40 14.75
N VAL A 49 -1.38 -1.52 13.45
CA VAL A 49 -0.44 -2.05 12.44
C VAL A 49 0.84 -1.22 12.38
N PHE A 50 0.75 0.10 12.33
CA PHE A 50 1.94 0.98 12.29
C PHE A 50 2.72 0.96 13.61
N LEU A 51 2.04 0.87 14.75
CA LEU A 51 2.69 0.74 16.05
C LEU A 51 3.45 -0.59 16.16
N ASP A 52 2.88 -1.70 15.70
CA ASP A 52 3.58 -2.98 15.62
C ASP A 52 4.83 -2.92 14.73
N PHE A 53 4.75 -2.21 13.60
CA PHE A 53 5.91 -1.97 12.75
C PHE A 53 7.00 -1.17 13.48
N SER A 54 6.62 -0.18 14.30
CA SER A 54 7.56 0.64 15.09
C SER A 54 8.30 -0.18 16.15
N VAL A 55 7.63 -1.15 16.75
CA VAL A 55 8.24 -2.03 17.78
C VAL A 55 9.25 -2.99 17.18
N ARG A 56 9.01 -3.45 15.94
CA ARG A 56 9.91 -4.38 15.25
C ARG A 56 11.25 -3.78 14.89
N ASP A 57 11.29 -2.48 14.57
CA ASP A 57 12.52 -1.75 14.26
C ASP A 57 12.48 -0.30 14.78
N PRO A 58 12.66 -0.09 16.09
CA PRO A 58 12.56 1.24 16.68
C PRO A 58 13.62 2.22 16.17
N LEU A 59 14.80 1.72 15.80
CA LEU A 59 15.92 2.55 15.38
C LEU A 59 15.68 3.20 14.02
N HIS A 60 15.12 2.44 13.08
CA HIS A 60 14.84 2.92 11.72
C HIS A 60 13.46 3.58 11.57
N TRP A 61 12.62 3.49 12.60
CA TRP A 61 11.28 4.06 12.57
C TRP A 61 11.27 5.60 12.46
N LYS A 62 12.33 6.28 12.91
CA LYS A 62 12.43 7.75 12.84
C LYS A 62 12.48 8.32 11.42
N GLY A 63 13.03 7.59 10.46
CA GLY A 63 13.14 8.00 9.05
C GLY A 63 12.04 7.46 8.15
N ARG A 64 10.90 7.02 8.72
CA ARG A 64 9.81 6.42 7.98
C ARG A 64 9.09 7.40 7.06
N THR A 65 8.67 6.90 5.91
CA THR A 65 7.77 7.59 5.00
C THR A 65 6.79 6.59 4.39
N ALA A 66 5.62 7.06 3.98
CA ALA A 66 4.62 6.22 3.32
C ALA A 66 4.36 6.67 1.89
N PHE A 67 4.15 5.70 1.00
CA PHE A 67 3.63 5.91 -0.34
C PHE A 67 2.25 5.29 -0.42
N VAL A 68 1.27 6.12 -0.73
CA VAL A 68 -0.14 5.75 -0.70
C VAL A 68 -0.69 5.80 -2.11
N GLU A 69 -1.35 4.74 -2.55
CA GLU A 69 -1.93 4.75 -3.89
C GLU A 69 -2.99 5.85 -4.01
N HIS A 70 -2.82 6.71 -5.01
CA HIS A 70 -3.76 7.76 -5.36
C HIS A 70 -4.66 7.31 -6.50
N VAL A 71 -5.86 6.89 -6.16
CA VAL A 71 -6.91 6.59 -7.13
C VAL A 71 -7.96 7.69 -7.07
N ALA A 72 -8.31 8.24 -8.20
CA ALA A 72 -9.45 9.16 -8.34
C ALA A 72 -10.72 8.36 -8.63
N THR A 73 -11.86 8.91 -8.24
CA THR A 73 -13.17 8.41 -8.69
C THR A 73 -13.27 8.46 -10.22
N ARG A 74 -13.92 7.47 -10.79
CA ARG A 74 -14.09 7.37 -12.26
C ARG A 74 -15.49 7.77 -12.66
N PRO A 75 -15.68 8.38 -13.85
CA PRO A 75 -17.00 8.56 -14.43
C PRO A 75 -17.73 7.20 -14.48
N GLY A 76 -18.98 7.17 -13.99
CA GLY A 76 -19.77 5.95 -13.90
C GLY A 76 -19.52 5.08 -12.66
N GLU A 77 -18.66 5.47 -11.77
CA GLU A 77 -18.52 4.80 -10.46
C GLU A 77 -19.75 5.11 -9.59
N GLY A 78 -20.33 4.06 -8.98
CA GLY A 78 -21.48 4.24 -8.11
C GLY A 78 -21.15 5.10 -6.88
N VAL A 79 -22.07 5.99 -6.50
CA VAL A 79 -21.91 6.93 -5.37
C VAL A 79 -21.49 6.21 -4.08
N VAL A 80 -22.03 5.02 -3.80
CA VAL A 80 -21.70 4.22 -2.63
C VAL A 80 -20.23 3.78 -2.65
N SER A 81 -19.72 3.36 -3.79
CA SER A 81 -18.32 2.96 -3.95
C SER A 81 -17.38 4.15 -3.81
N ALA A 82 -17.71 5.27 -4.45
CA ALA A 82 -16.96 6.51 -4.37
C ALA A 82 -16.87 7.02 -2.90
N PHE A 83 -17.99 7.00 -2.18
CA PHE A 83 -18.02 7.37 -0.76
C PHE A 83 -17.18 6.43 0.10
N ALA A 84 -17.32 5.12 -0.06
CA ALA A 84 -16.57 4.12 0.70
C ALA A 84 -15.06 4.25 0.45
N PHE A 85 -14.66 4.51 -0.80
CA PHE A 85 -13.27 4.74 -1.16
C PHE A 85 -12.73 6.04 -0.55
N GLY A 86 -13.45 7.15 -0.68
CA GLY A 86 -13.09 8.44 -0.09
C GLY A 86 -12.95 8.35 1.43
N ARG A 87 -13.87 7.63 2.11
CA ARG A 87 -13.78 7.36 3.55
C ARG A 87 -12.52 6.57 3.90
N SER A 88 -12.22 5.50 3.15
CA SER A 88 -11.01 4.68 3.37
C SER A 88 -9.75 5.52 3.24
N ARG A 89 -9.69 6.38 2.23
CA ARG A 89 -8.59 7.33 2.02
C ARG A 89 -8.44 8.28 3.20
N GLY A 90 -9.53 8.95 3.61
CA GLY A 90 -9.51 9.87 4.74
C GLY A 90 -9.05 9.20 6.05
N VAL A 91 -9.43 7.93 6.28
CA VAL A 91 -8.94 7.16 7.43
C VAL A 91 -7.44 6.92 7.34
N VAL A 92 -6.92 6.48 6.20
CA VAL A 92 -5.48 6.25 6.00
C VAL A 92 -4.69 7.54 6.22
N GLU A 93 -5.08 8.64 5.55
CA GLU A 93 -4.42 9.94 5.68
C GLU A 93 -4.48 10.46 7.12
N GLY A 94 -5.62 10.33 7.79
CA GLY A 94 -5.81 10.75 9.19
C GLY A 94 -4.93 9.96 10.16
N VAL A 95 -4.82 8.64 9.99
CA VAL A 95 -3.93 7.80 10.82
C VAL A 95 -2.47 8.15 10.59
N LEU A 96 -2.03 8.29 9.33
CA LEU A 96 -0.65 8.69 9.01
C LEU A 96 -0.31 10.06 9.61
N GLY A 97 -1.22 11.04 9.47
CA GLY A 97 -1.06 12.38 10.05
C GLY A 97 -0.96 12.35 11.58
N THR A 98 -1.83 11.59 12.24
CA THR A 98 -1.81 11.45 13.71
C THR A 98 -0.54 10.80 14.22
N LEU A 99 -0.01 9.82 13.48
CA LEU A 99 1.25 9.15 13.81
C LEU A 99 2.49 9.89 13.33
N LEU A 100 2.32 11.08 12.76
CA LEU A 100 3.40 11.90 12.20
C LEU A 100 4.26 11.14 11.18
N ILE A 101 3.61 10.34 10.33
CA ILE A 101 4.25 9.62 9.23
C ILE A 101 4.09 10.47 7.96
N PRO A 102 5.16 11.06 7.43
CA PRO A 102 5.10 11.74 6.13
C PRO A 102 4.64 10.78 5.04
N TYR A 103 3.77 11.24 4.14
CA TYR A 103 3.34 10.41 3.04
C TYR A 103 3.30 11.15 1.70
N THR A 104 3.45 10.39 0.63
CA THR A 104 3.33 10.84 -0.74
C THR A 104 2.25 10.05 -1.46
N LEU A 105 1.34 10.74 -2.14
CA LEU A 105 0.34 10.11 -3.00
C LEU A 105 0.96 9.76 -4.34
N ILE A 106 0.84 8.52 -4.77
CA ILE A 106 1.40 8.03 -6.03
C ILE A 106 0.32 7.35 -6.89
N THR A 107 0.16 7.80 -8.13
CA THR A 107 -0.86 7.23 -9.00
C THR A 107 -0.45 5.85 -9.54
N PRO A 108 -1.44 4.97 -9.87
CA PRO A 108 -1.15 3.67 -10.48
C PRO A 108 -0.28 3.74 -11.73
N LYS A 109 -0.47 4.77 -12.56
CA LYS A 109 0.34 4.98 -13.77
C LYS A 109 1.82 5.20 -13.41
N VAL A 110 2.08 5.99 -12.38
CA VAL A 110 3.45 6.34 -11.98
C VAL A 110 4.15 5.14 -11.36
N TRP A 111 3.57 4.53 -10.32
CA TRP A 111 4.27 3.44 -9.64
C TRP A 111 4.44 2.20 -10.54
N LYS A 112 3.41 1.84 -11.34
CA LYS A 112 3.52 0.74 -12.31
C LYS A 112 4.59 1.01 -13.37
N GLY A 113 4.70 2.25 -13.85
CA GLY A 113 5.76 2.64 -14.79
C GLY A 113 7.17 2.52 -14.21
N ILE A 114 7.35 2.90 -12.93
CA ILE A 114 8.66 2.81 -12.24
C ILE A 114 9.14 1.36 -12.12
N ILE A 115 8.24 0.43 -11.83
CA ILE A 115 8.57 -0.99 -11.61
C ILE A 115 8.40 -1.86 -12.86
N GLY A 116 8.02 -1.27 -14.01
CA GLY A 116 7.94 -1.98 -15.29
C GLY A 116 6.70 -2.86 -15.46
N ILE A 117 5.59 -2.58 -14.77
CA ILE A 117 4.30 -3.25 -15.05
C ILE A 117 3.64 -2.53 -16.22
N PRO A 118 3.32 -3.24 -17.32
CA PRO A 118 2.69 -2.64 -18.49
C PRO A 118 1.31 -2.06 -18.15
N PRO A 119 0.90 -0.99 -18.83
CA PRO A 119 -0.44 -0.43 -18.67
C PRO A 119 -1.49 -1.42 -19.20
N GLY A 120 -2.64 -1.49 -18.53
CA GLY A 120 -3.76 -2.35 -18.92
C GLY A 120 -4.43 -2.95 -17.69
N LYS A 121 -5.70 -3.38 -17.86
CA LYS A 121 -6.45 -4.01 -16.78
C LYS A 121 -6.28 -5.54 -16.76
N GLU A 122 -6.17 -6.14 -17.94
CA GLU A 122 -6.06 -7.58 -18.09
C GLU A 122 -4.66 -8.05 -17.69
N GLY A 123 -4.59 -8.98 -16.77
CA GLY A 123 -3.32 -9.52 -16.27
C GLY A 123 -2.51 -8.63 -15.32
N ALA A 124 -2.88 -7.35 -15.11
CA ALA A 124 -2.08 -6.42 -14.28
C ALA A 124 -1.94 -6.89 -12.82
N LYS A 125 -3.00 -7.48 -12.26
CA LYS A 125 -2.99 -8.03 -10.90
C LYS A 125 -2.08 -9.24 -10.77
N GLU A 126 -2.11 -10.12 -11.78
CA GLU A 126 -1.22 -11.28 -11.83
C GLU A 126 0.22 -10.85 -12.08
N ALA A 127 0.44 -9.85 -12.93
CA ALA A 127 1.77 -9.28 -13.16
C ALA A 127 2.37 -8.69 -11.88
N ALA A 128 1.58 -7.96 -11.09
CA ALA A 128 2.02 -7.43 -9.80
C ALA A 128 2.39 -8.57 -8.83
N ARG A 129 1.52 -9.57 -8.70
CA ARG A 129 1.75 -10.73 -7.84
C ARG A 129 3.02 -11.50 -8.25
N SER A 130 3.17 -11.80 -9.53
CA SER A 130 4.33 -12.49 -10.07
C SER A 130 5.62 -11.68 -9.90
N LEU A 131 5.55 -10.36 -10.04
CA LEU A 131 6.70 -9.48 -9.81
C LEU A 131 7.11 -9.48 -8.34
N ALA A 132 6.14 -9.38 -7.41
CA ALA A 132 6.42 -9.42 -5.98
C ALA A 132 7.06 -10.74 -5.55
N ILE A 133 6.58 -11.89 -6.07
CA ILE A 133 7.18 -13.21 -5.82
C ILE A 133 8.63 -13.27 -6.30
N ARG A 134 8.91 -12.74 -7.49
CA ARG A 134 10.29 -12.71 -8.03
C ARG A 134 11.20 -11.74 -7.26
N ARG A 135 10.67 -10.62 -6.80
CA ARG A 135 11.46 -9.61 -6.08
C ARG A 135 11.81 -10.06 -4.66
N TRP A 136 10.89 -10.75 -4.00
CA TRP A 136 11.05 -11.23 -2.63
C TRP A 136 10.76 -12.73 -2.52
N PRO A 137 11.65 -13.58 -3.05
CA PRO A 137 11.43 -15.04 -3.11
C PRO A 137 11.26 -15.66 -1.72
N ASP A 138 11.96 -15.15 -0.71
CA ASP A 138 11.86 -15.62 0.69
C ASP A 138 10.49 -15.26 1.34
N LYS A 139 9.76 -14.35 0.73
CA LYS A 139 8.41 -13.92 1.15
C LYS A 139 7.32 -14.37 0.17
N ALA A 140 7.63 -15.22 -0.80
CA ALA A 140 6.71 -15.66 -1.86
C ALA A 140 5.39 -16.22 -1.33
N GLN A 141 5.41 -16.86 -0.16
CA GLN A 141 4.21 -17.39 0.50
C GLN A 141 3.16 -16.31 0.84
N LEU A 142 3.57 -15.04 1.01
CA LEU A 142 2.67 -13.92 1.29
C LEU A 142 1.81 -13.51 0.08
N PHE A 143 2.19 -13.98 -1.13
CA PHE A 143 1.59 -13.64 -2.42
C PHE A 143 1.02 -14.85 -3.17
N ARG A 144 0.84 -16.00 -2.51
CA ARG A 144 0.47 -17.26 -3.18
C ARG A 144 -0.95 -17.29 -3.73
N ARG A 145 -1.89 -16.70 -3.00
CA ARG A 145 -3.31 -16.73 -3.38
C ARG A 145 -3.61 -15.65 -4.42
N VAL A 146 -4.59 -15.89 -5.27
CA VAL A 146 -5.07 -14.88 -6.24
C VAL A 146 -5.48 -13.59 -5.53
N LEU A 147 -6.07 -13.68 -4.35
CA LEU A 147 -6.49 -12.53 -3.54
C LEU A 147 -5.31 -11.73 -2.96
N ASP A 148 -4.10 -12.29 -2.92
CA ASP A 148 -2.92 -11.62 -2.38
C ASP A 148 -2.33 -10.56 -3.34
N HIS A 149 -2.99 -10.29 -4.48
CA HIS A 149 -2.57 -9.22 -5.38
C HIS A 149 -2.55 -7.84 -4.70
N ASN A 150 -3.45 -7.56 -3.75
CA ASN A 150 -3.46 -6.31 -3.00
C ASN A 150 -2.22 -6.18 -2.09
N ARG A 151 -1.76 -7.29 -1.48
CA ARG A 151 -0.49 -7.33 -0.73
C ARG A 151 0.69 -7.07 -1.65
N ALA A 152 0.69 -7.66 -2.84
CA ALA A 152 1.72 -7.44 -3.83
C ALA A 152 1.73 -5.97 -4.31
N GLU A 153 0.56 -5.38 -4.59
CA GLU A 153 0.46 -3.98 -4.99
C GLU A 153 0.96 -3.06 -3.87
N ALA A 154 0.58 -3.28 -2.60
CA ALA A 154 1.10 -2.49 -1.48
C ALA A 154 2.63 -2.57 -1.35
N ALA A 155 3.23 -3.76 -1.44
CA ALA A 155 4.68 -3.93 -1.40
C ALA A 155 5.37 -3.22 -2.58
N LEU A 156 4.81 -3.34 -3.78
CA LEU A 156 5.35 -2.70 -4.99
C LEU A 156 5.18 -1.19 -5.01
N ILE A 157 4.11 -0.64 -4.40
CA ILE A 157 3.94 0.80 -4.19
C ILE A 157 5.05 1.34 -3.29
N GLY A 158 5.35 0.66 -2.19
CA GLY A 158 6.46 1.02 -1.31
C GLY A 158 7.81 0.96 -2.03
N PHE A 159 8.06 -0.10 -2.79
CA PHE A 159 9.28 -0.25 -3.58
C PHE A 159 9.41 0.82 -4.67
N ALA A 160 8.34 1.14 -5.39
CA ALA A 160 8.34 2.23 -6.36
C ALA A 160 8.64 3.59 -5.71
N GLY A 161 8.07 3.82 -4.52
CA GLY A 161 8.32 5.03 -3.74
C GLY A 161 9.79 5.17 -3.32
N LEU A 162 10.43 4.07 -2.89
CA LEU A 162 11.87 4.04 -2.62
C LEU A 162 12.67 4.46 -3.86
N ARG A 163 12.38 3.86 -5.01
CA ARG A 163 13.07 4.19 -6.29
C ARG A 163 12.86 5.63 -6.71
N MET A 164 11.68 6.22 -6.45
CA MET A 164 11.47 7.66 -6.67
C MET A 164 12.38 8.51 -5.80
N THR A 165 12.49 8.15 -4.53
CA THR A 165 13.32 8.90 -3.57
C THR A 165 14.80 8.82 -3.91
N GLU A 166 15.28 7.66 -4.38
CA GLU A 166 16.66 7.47 -4.83
C GLU A 166 16.97 8.34 -6.05
N ARG A 167 16.12 8.32 -7.09
CA ARG A 167 16.28 9.15 -8.28
C ARG A 167 16.29 10.65 -7.99
N ALA A 168 15.50 11.09 -7.00
CA ALA A 168 15.46 12.50 -6.62
C ALA A 168 16.74 12.98 -5.89
N LYS A 169 17.58 12.04 -5.42
CA LYS A 169 18.86 12.33 -4.76
C LYS A 169 20.05 12.28 -5.72
N GLU A 170 19.89 11.74 -6.92
CA GLU A 170 20.93 11.72 -7.94
C GLU A 170 21.12 13.16 -8.48
N PRO A 171 22.33 13.71 -8.45
CA PRO A 171 22.59 15.04 -9.05
C PRO A 171 22.35 14.97 -10.56
N ALA A 172 21.78 16.04 -11.12
CA ALA A 172 21.53 16.21 -12.53
C ALA A 172 22.86 16.30 -13.33
#